data_7c0fcb47c86ffe704cfb05ae43d20efb
#
_entry.id   7c0fcb47c86ffe704cfb05ae43d20efb
#
_cell.length_a   1.000
_cell.length_b   1.000
_cell.length_c   1.000
_cell.angle_alpha   90.00
_cell.angle_beta   90.00
_cell.angle_gamma   90.00
#
_symmetry.space_group_name_H-M   'P 1'
#
loop_
_entity.id
_entity.type
_entity.pdbx_description
1 polymer ?
#
loop_
_entity_poly.entity_id
_entity_poly.type
_entity_poly.pdbx_seq_one_letter_code
_entity_poly.pdbx_strand_id
1 'polypeptide(L)'
;ELSDTVQQDIERMLSHRSGTPYEDLYVYDLTDNARIGSVVTYQKPSEVKPTEEIAKKIRDVVEEGHAVSILHNHPGSSIPSASDVRSLISTGAKFGVIAAHDGTIYRFEVVGNPASGYTIDAGTFQRFMMSREDDGEKKLLEAFENLLGVRIEHLR
;
A
#
# COMPACT_ATOMS: atom_id res chain seq x y z
N GLU A 1 -2.71 2.19 14.60
CA GLU A 1 -2.15 3.55 14.66
C GLU A 1 -0.75 3.55 14.01
N LEU A 2 -0.44 4.60 13.23
CA LEU A 2 0.85 4.71 12.55
C LEU A 2 1.89 5.33 13.49
N SER A 3 3.13 4.84 13.42
CA SER A 3 4.24 5.41 14.19
C SER A 3 4.56 6.85 13.75
N ASP A 4 5.20 7.62 14.62
CA ASP A 4 5.61 8.99 14.30
C ASP A 4 6.54 9.04 13.09
N THR A 5 7.43 8.07 12.93
CA THR A 5 8.33 7.96 11.77
C THR A 5 7.54 7.82 10.47
N VAL A 6 6.53 6.94 10.45
CA VAL A 6 5.68 6.76 9.27
C VAL A 6 4.87 8.02 8.98
N GLN A 7 4.32 8.68 10.00
CA GLN A 7 3.57 9.93 9.82
C GLN A 7 4.45 11.05 9.25
N GLN A 8 5.69 11.19 9.72
CA GLN A 8 6.65 12.16 9.18
C GLN A 8 7.03 11.86 7.74
N ASP A 9 7.22 10.59 7.40
CA ASP A 9 7.52 10.20 6.03
C ASP A 9 6.33 10.39 5.09
N ILE A 10 5.09 10.24 5.57
CA ILE A 10 3.88 10.60 4.81
C ILE A 10 3.90 12.09 4.45
N GLU A 11 4.17 12.97 5.40
CA GLU A 11 4.22 14.41 5.15
C GLU A 11 5.35 14.77 4.19
N ARG A 12 6.52 14.16 4.35
CA ARG A 12 7.65 14.34 3.45
C ARG A 12 7.34 13.90 2.02
N MET A 13 6.71 12.73 1.89
CA MET A 13 6.29 12.17 0.61
C MET A 13 5.27 13.07 -0.10
N LEU A 14 4.25 13.51 0.61
CA LEU A 14 3.22 14.39 0.06
C LEU A 14 3.80 15.76 -0.34
N SER A 15 4.70 16.32 0.46
CA SER A 15 5.42 17.55 0.10
C SER A 15 6.28 17.38 -1.15
N HIS A 16 6.96 16.24 -1.27
CA HIS A 16 7.84 15.96 -2.41
C HIS A 16 7.07 15.72 -3.71
N ARG A 17 5.93 15.01 -3.65
CA ARG A 17 5.22 14.54 -4.84
C ARG A 17 3.88 15.21 -5.12
N SER A 18 3.37 16.04 -4.21
CA SER A 18 2.11 16.76 -4.42
C SER A 18 2.10 17.53 -5.73
N GLY A 19 1.02 17.39 -6.50
CA GLY A 19 0.89 18.02 -7.81
C GLY A 19 1.67 17.34 -8.94
N THR A 20 2.34 16.22 -8.67
CA THR A 20 3.06 15.42 -9.68
C THR A 20 2.38 14.07 -9.87
N PRO A 21 2.59 13.38 -11.03
CA PRO A 21 2.10 12.02 -11.23
C PRO A 21 3.03 10.95 -10.66
N TYR A 22 4.08 11.33 -9.93
CA TYR A 22 5.13 10.42 -9.48
C TYR A 22 4.88 9.92 -8.07
N GLU A 23 5.39 8.71 -7.78
CA GLU A 23 5.23 8.01 -6.51
C GLU A 23 6.58 7.77 -5.84
N ASP A 24 6.61 7.94 -4.53
CA ASP A 24 7.69 7.53 -3.66
C ASP A 24 7.30 6.26 -2.90
N LEU A 25 8.31 5.51 -2.45
CA LEU A 25 8.11 4.30 -1.68
C LEU A 25 9.07 4.27 -0.50
N TYR A 26 8.55 3.88 0.66
CA TYR A 26 9.34 3.67 1.89
C TYR A 26 9.01 2.31 2.48
N VAL A 27 10.01 1.64 3.02
CA VAL A 27 9.86 0.31 3.63
C VAL A 27 10.35 0.35 5.07
N TYR A 28 9.56 -0.24 5.96
CA TYR A 28 9.85 -0.26 7.40
C TYR A 28 9.90 -1.68 7.94
N ASP A 29 10.94 -1.96 8.72
CA ASP A 29 10.96 -3.10 9.62
C ASP A 29 10.25 -2.69 10.92
N LEU A 30 9.06 -3.21 11.15
CA LEU A 30 8.25 -2.86 12.31
C LEU A 30 8.76 -3.51 13.60
N THR A 31 9.45 -4.62 13.49
CA THR A 31 10.02 -5.33 14.63
C THR A 31 11.19 -4.54 15.23
N ASP A 32 12.06 -4.02 14.38
CA ASP A 32 13.21 -3.20 14.80
C ASP A 32 12.88 -1.69 14.81
N ASN A 33 11.67 -1.31 14.39
CA ASN A 33 11.23 0.09 14.28
C ASN A 33 12.20 0.93 13.43
N ALA A 34 12.59 0.42 12.27
CA ALA A 34 13.59 1.02 11.40
C ALA A 34 13.10 1.11 9.94
N ARG A 35 13.42 2.22 9.27
CA ARG A 35 13.26 2.32 7.83
C ARG A 35 14.41 1.56 7.16
N ILE A 36 14.08 0.58 6.34
CA ILE A 36 15.06 -0.31 5.71
C ILE A 36 15.25 -0.08 4.21
N GLY A 37 14.45 0.78 3.60
CA GLY A 37 14.62 1.11 2.19
C GLY A 37 13.71 2.25 1.76
N SER A 38 14.07 2.89 0.65
CA SER A 38 13.23 3.91 0.01
C SER A 38 13.54 4.01 -1.49
N VAL A 39 12.53 4.41 -2.25
CA VAL A 39 12.64 4.75 -3.66
C VAL A 39 11.97 6.12 -3.84
N VAL A 40 12.76 7.17 -4.00
CA VAL A 40 12.27 8.56 -4.06
C VAL A 40 12.66 9.29 -5.35
N THR A 41 13.24 8.56 -6.29
CA THR A 41 13.74 9.10 -7.56
C THR A 41 13.05 8.47 -8.78
N TYR A 42 12.04 7.66 -8.57
CA TYR A 42 11.34 6.97 -9.64
C TYR A 42 10.50 7.97 -10.45
N GLN A 43 10.69 7.99 -11.77
CA GLN A 43 10.11 9.00 -12.67
C GLN A 43 9.13 8.39 -13.66
N LYS A 44 8.43 7.35 -13.27
CA LYS A 44 7.37 6.73 -14.09
C LYS A 44 6.01 7.08 -13.48
N PRO A 45 5.10 7.73 -14.26
CA PRO A 45 3.83 8.18 -13.71
C PRO A 45 3.00 7.04 -13.09
N SER A 46 2.42 7.31 -11.93
CA SER A 46 1.49 6.41 -11.23
C SER A 46 2.04 5.01 -10.97
N GLU A 47 3.36 4.92 -10.81
CA GLU A 47 4.04 3.64 -10.56
C GLU A 47 5.27 3.86 -9.70
N VAL A 48 5.47 2.99 -8.71
CA VAL A 48 6.72 2.83 -8.00
C VAL A 48 6.87 1.37 -7.58
N LYS A 49 8.07 0.84 -7.69
CA LYS A 49 8.37 -0.54 -7.30
C LYS A 49 9.60 -0.58 -6.41
N PRO A 50 9.68 -1.51 -5.44
CA PRO A 50 10.93 -1.78 -4.75
C PRO A 50 11.99 -2.20 -5.78
N THR A 51 13.23 -1.75 -5.57
CA THR A 51 14.36 -2.29 -6.31
C THR A 51 14.56 -3.76 -5.93
N GLU A 52 15.29 -4.52 -6.76
CA GLU A 52 15.64 -5.91 -6.44
C GLU A 52 16.37 -6.02 -5.08
N GLU A 53 17.24 -5.08 -4.78
CA GLU A 53 17.96 -5.01 -3.51
C GLU A 53 16.99 -4.83 -2.33
N ILE A 54 16.02 -3.90 -2.45
CA ILE A 54 15.02 -3.66 -1.41
C ILE A 54 14.09 -4.86 -1.26
N ALA A 55 13.62 -5.43 -2.37
CA ALA A 55 12.76 -6.61 -2.34
C ALA A 55 13.45 -7.81 -1.66
N LYS A 56 14.73 -8.02 -1.95
CA LYS A 56 15.53 -9.04 -1.27
C LYS A 56 15.64 -8.78 0.22
N LYS A 57 15.91 -7.55 0.61
CA LYS A 57 15.99 -7.14 2.01
C LYS A 57 14.69 -7.37 2.76
N ILE A 58 13.55 -7.06 2.15
CA ILE A 58 12.23 -7.35 2.71
C ILE A 58 12.08 -8.86 2.96
N ARG A 59 12.35 -9.68 1.95
CA ARG A 59 12.24 -11.14 2.08
C ARG A 59 13.15 -11.69 3.17
N ASP A 60 14.38 -11.20 3.25
CA ASP A 60 15.34 -11.64 4.25
C ASP A 60 14.86 -11.36 5.68
N VAL A 61 14.39 -10.15 5.96
CA VAL A 61 13.92 -9.81 7.31
C VAL A 61 12.57 -10.47 7.63
N VAL A 62 11.71 -10.69 6.65
CA VAL A 62 10.47 -11.47 6.82
C VAL A 62 10.79 -12.94 7.15
N GLU A 63 11.76 -13.54 6.50
CA GLU A 63 12.24 -14.88 6.82
C GLU A 63 12.79 -15.00 8.25
N GLU A 64 13.39 -13.93 8.76
CA GLU A 64 13.84 -13.84 10.17
C GLU A 64 12.69 -13.68 11.16
N GLY A 65 11.46 -13.58 10.70
CA GLY A 65 10.26 -13.42 11.54
C GLY A 65 9.88 -11.96 11.82
N HIS A 66 10.49 -10.99 11.14
CA HIS A 66 10.15 -9.58 11.29
C HIS A 66 8.90 -9.21 10.52
N ALA A 67 8.13 -8.27 11.05
CA ALA A 67 7.00 -7.67 10.34
C ALA A 67 7.47 -6.45 9.56
N VAL A 68 7.04 -6.36 8.30
CA VAL A 68 7.43 -5.28 7.38
C VAL A 68 6.18 -4.55 6.87
N SER A 69 6.25 -3.24 6.73
CA SER A 69 5.24 -2.45 6.04
C SER A 69 5.83 -1.67 4.87
N ILE A 70 5.01 -1.39 3.86
CA ILE A 70 5.37 -0.61 2.68
C ILE A 70 4.45 0.60 2.59
N LEU A 71 5.05 1.79 2.49
CA LEU A 71 4.35 3.06 2.32
C LEU A 71 4.61 3.60 0.91
N HIS A 72 3.57 4.03 0.21
CA HIS A 72 3.72 4.82 -1.01
C HIS A 72 2.58 5.83 -1.15
N ASN A 73 2.73 6.81 -2.06
CA ASN A 73 1.68 7.78 -2.34
C ASN A 73 0.94 7.44 -3.62
N HIS A 74 -0.33 7.81 -3.69
CA HIS A 74 -1.11 7.80 -4.92
C HIS A 74 -1.41 9.24 -5.36
N PRO A 75 -1.05 9.63 -6.60
CA PRO A 75 -1.34 10.96 -7.12
C PRO A 75 -2.84 11.28 -7.20
N GLY A 76 -3.68 10.26 -7.45
CA GLY A 76 -5.13 10.36 -7.34
C GLY A 76 -5.62 9.96 -5.95
N SER A 77 -6.93 10.10 -5.72
CA SER A 77 -7.59 9.65 -4.49
C SER A 77 -7.93 8.17 -4.55
N SER A 78 -7.06 7.37 -5.12
CA SER A 78 -7.31 5.95 -5.35
C SER A 78 -6.86 5.10 -4.17
N ILE A 79 -7.62 4.04 -3.91
CA ILE A 79 -7.28 3.00 -2.98
C ILE A 79 -6.17 2.09 -3.53
N PRO A 80 -5.70 1.10 -2.74
CA PRO A 80 -4.71 0.13 -3.20
C PRO A 80 -5.11 -0.50 -4.52
N SER A 81 -4.17 -0.57 -5.45
CA SER A 81 -4.35 -1.28 -6.72
C SER A 81 -4.11 -2.78 -6.56
N ALA A 82 -4.50 -3.57 -7.56
CA ALA A 82 -4.18 -4.98 -7.60
C ALA A 82 -2.66 -5.22 -7.55
N SER A 83 -1.90 -4.34 -8.20
CA SER A 83 -0.44 -4.39 -8.18
C SER A 83 0.12 -4.19 -6.77
N ASP A 84 -0.47 -3.27 -5.98
CA ASP A 84 -0.08 -3.02 -4.59
C ASP A 84 -0.31 -4.26 -3.72
N VAL A 85 -1.46 -4.91 -3.88
CA VAL A 85 -1.79 -6.15 -3.17
C VAL A 85 -0.83 -7.28 -3.56
N ARG A 86 -0.53 -7.43 -4.85
CA ARG A 86 0.44 -8.43 -5.30
C ARG A 86 1.84 -8.18 -4.73
N SER A 87 2.23 -6.93 -4.57
CA SER A 87 3.52 -6.58 -3.94
C SER A 87 3.57 -7.05 -2.48
N LEU A 88 2.49 -6.91 -1.72
CA LEU A 88 2.43 -7.45 -0.36
C LEU A 88 2.60 -8.96 -0.36
N ILE A 89 1.88 -9.66 -1.22
CA ILE A 89 1.93 -11.13 -1.29
C ILE A 89 3.33 -11.60 -1.67
N SER A 90 3.93 -11.00 -2.69
CA SER A 90 5.24 -11.44 -3.21
C SER A 90 6.40 -11.14 -2.27
N THR A 91 6.32 -10.08 -1.48
CA THR A 91 7.38 -9.71 -0.52
C THR A 91 7.16 -10.30 0.87
N GLY A 92 5.94 -10.71 1.20
CA GLY A 92 5.58 -11.14 2.54
C GLY A 92 5.40 -9.98 3.53
N ALA A 93 5.32 -8.75 3.06
CA ALA A 93 5.05 -7.59 3.91
C ALA A 93 3.68 -7.73 4.59
N LYS A 94 3.59 -7.30 5.85
CA LYS A 94 2.39 -7.48 6.68
C LYS A 94 1.25 -6.58 6.23
N PHE A 95 1.53 -5.32 5.97
CA PHE A 95 0.54 -4.38 5.47
C PHE A 95 1.19 -3.28 4.63
N GLY A 96 0.36 -2.62 3.84
CA GLY A 96 0.72 -1.42 3.09
C GLY A 96 -0.03 -0.20 3.57
N VAL A 97 0.55 0.96 3.37
CA VAL A 97 -0.07 2.27 3.62
C VAL A 97 0.00 3.09 2.35
N ILE A 98 -1.11 3.71 1.99
CA ILE A 98 -1.18 4.63 0.85
C ILE A 98 -1.54 6.01 1.35
N ALA A 99 -0.72 6.99 0.99
CA ALA A 99 -0.99 8.41 1.20
C ALA A 99 -1.44 9.03 -0.12
N ALA A 100 -2.72 9.31 -0.27
CA ALA A 100 -3.26 9.97 -1.45
C ALA A 100 -3.00 11.48 -1.41
N HIS A 101 -2.86 12.10 -2.58
CA HIS A 101 -2.52 13.53 -2.67
C HIS A 101 -3.64 14.46 -2.17
N ASP A 102 -4.86 13.95 -2.00
CA ASP A 102 -5.94 14.69 -1.35
C ASP A 102 -5.91 14.62 0.19
N GLY A 103 -4.91 13.95 0.76
CA GLY A 103 -4.74 13.78 2.20
C GLY A 103 -5.36 12.51 2.77
N THR A 104 -6.07 11.73 1.96
CA THR A 104 -6.65 10.45 2.39
C THR A 104 -5.55 9.42 2.63
N ILE A 105 -5.65 8.68 3.73
CA ILE A 105 -4.69 7.63 4.07
C ILE A 105 -5.43 6.31 4.23
N TYR A 106 -4.96 5.30 3.51
CA TYR A 106 -5.45 3.93 3.58
C TYR A 106 -4.37 3.01 4.14
N ARG A 107 -4.80 2.03 4.93
CA ARG A 107 -4.00 0.86 5.32
C ARG A 107 -4.65 -0.36 4.71
N PHE A 108 -3.84 -1.26 4.15
CA PHE A 108 -4.37 -2.50 3.58
C PHE A 108 -3.49 -3.69 3.94
N GLU A 109 -4.11 -4.84 4.18
CA GLU A 109 -3.40 -6.07 4.48
C GLU A 109 -4.12 -7.29 3.90
N VAL A 110 -3.37 -8.35 3.64
CA VAL A 110 -3.91 -9.63 3.22
C VAL A 110 -4.27 -10.41 4.48
N VAL A 111 -5.56 -10.64 4.71
CA VAL A 111 -6.09 -11.31 5.93
C VAL A 111 -6.65 -12.68 5.63
N GLY A 112 -6.91 -12.99 4.36
CA GLY A 112 -7.37 -14.30 3.92
C GLY A 112 -6.27 -15.06 3.19
N ASN A 113 -6.62 -16.24 2.69
CA ASN A 113 -5.78 -16.98 1.77
C ASN A 113 -6.26 -16.65 0.35
N PRO A 114 -5.64 -15.69 -0.36
CA PRO A 114 -6.03 -15.42 -1.73
C PRO A 114 -5.79 -16.70 -2.52
N ALA A 115 -6.88 -17.26 -3.07
CA ALA A 115 -6.80 -18.48 -3.86
C ALA A 115 -5.74 -18.33 -4.95
N SER A 116 -4.97 -19.39 -5.19
CA SER A 116 -4.03 -19.42 -6.30
C SER A 116 -4.77 -19.08 -7.61
N GLY A 117 -4.36 -18.03 -8.30
CA GLY A 117 -5.07 -17.51 -9.47
C GLY A 117 -5.91 -16.26 -9.21
N TYR A 118 -5.85 -15.74 -7.98
CA TYR A 118 -6.45 -14.47 -7.65
C TYR A 118 -5.81 -13.36 -8.48
N THR A 119 -6.55 -12.88 -9.46
CA THR A 119 -6.20 -11.68 -10.21
C THR A 119 -7.32 -10.66 -10.01
N ILE A 120 -7.05 -9.62 -9.24
CA ILE A 120 -7.91 -8.44 -9.31
C ILE A 120 -7.53 -7.72 -10.61
N ASP A 121 -8.47 -7.66 -11.53
CA ASP A 121 -8.39 -6.74 -12.64
C ASP A 121 -8.43 -5.32 -12.06
N ALA A 122 -7.36 -4.56 -12.29
CA ALA A 122 -7.23 -3.19 -11.79
C ALA A 122 -8.40 -2.30 -12.24
N GLY A 123 -8.92 -2.50 -13.46
CA GLY A 123 -10.07 -1.77 -13.96
C GLY A 123 -11.37 -2.12 -13.22
N THR A 124 -11.59 -3.38 -12.89
CA THR A 124 -12.73 -3.82 -12.09
C THR A 124 -12.65 -3.27 -10.67
N PHE A 125 -11.46 -3.32 -10.07
CA PHE A 125 -11.19 -2.78 -8.74
C PHE A 125 -11.47 -1.27 -8.70
N GLN A 126 -10.97 -0.50 -9.66
CA GLN A 126 -11.21 0.94 -9.77
C GLN A 126 -12.69 1.27 -9.96
N ARG A 127 -13.39 0.58 -10.85
CA ARG A 127 -14.83 0.78 -11.10
C ARG A 127 -15.66 0.47 -9.87
N PHE A 128 -15.31 -0.58 -9.17
CA PHE A 128 -15.97 -0.98 -7.95
C PHE A 128 -15.84 0.11 -6.88
N MET A 129 -14.69 0.78 -6.78
CA MET A 129 -14.45 1.83 -5.80
C MET A 129 -15.01 3.20 -6.20
N MET A 130 -15.16 3.47 -7.47
CA MET A 130 -15.75 4.73 -7.94
C MET A 130 -17.28 4.74 -7.88
N SER A 131 -17.94 3.61 -7.69
CA SER A 131 -19.39 3.49 -7.59
C SER A 131 -19.94 3.75 -6.17
N ARG A 132 -19.15 4.41 -5.31
CA ARG A 132 -19.48 4.62 -3.90
C ARG A 132 -20.52 5.70 -3.68
N GLU A 133 -21.59 5.36 -2.99
CA GLU A 133 -22.31 6.27 -2.10
C GLU A 133 -21.79 6.06 -0.68
N ASP A 134 -21.96 7.03 0.25
CA ASP A 134 -21.31 7.03 1.57
C ASP A 134 -21.48 5.74 2.38
N ASP A 135 -22.65 5.10 2.35
CA ASP A 135 -22.87 3.78 2.99
C ASP A 135 -22.30 2.62 2.15
N GLY A 136 -22.04 2.86 0.87
CA GLY A 136 -21.48 1.88 -0.04
C GLY A 136 -20.02 1.58 0.23
N GLU A 137 -19.23 2.55 0.72
CA GLU A 137 -17.81 2.34 1.01
C GLU A 137 -17.59 1.25 2.05
N LYS A 138 -18.29 1.30 3.17
CA LYS A 138 -18.17 0.32 4.25
C LYS A 138 -18.53 -1.08 3.78
N LYS A 139 -19.66 -1.22 3.09
CA LYS A 139 -20.11 -2.50 2.53
C LYS A 139 -19.14 -3.05 1.51
N LEU A 140 -18.54 -2.14 0.74
CA LEU A 140 -17.58 -2.47 -0.28
C LEU A 140 -16.28 -3.01 0.31
N LEU A 141 -15.76 -2.35 1.33
CA LEU A 141 -14.55 -2.80 2.03
C LEU A 141 -14.78 -4.14 2.73
N GLU A 142 -15.96 -4.36 3.29
CA GLU A 142 -16.36 -5.65 3.85
C GLU A 142 -16.42 -6.74 2.76
N ALA A 143 -16.95 -6.43 1.59
CA ALA A 143 -16.97 -7.37 0.46
C ALA A 143 -15.57 -7.71 -0.03
N PHE A 144 -14.65 -6.74 -0.08
CA PHE A 144 -13.25 -7.00 -0.39
C PHE A 144 -12.61 -7.97 0.59
N GLU A 145 -12.82 -7.75 1.87
CA GLU A 145 -12.29 -8.66 2.90
C GLU A 145 -12.85 -10.07 2.75
N ASN A 146 -14.16 -10.20 2.58
CA ASN A 146 -14.83 -11.50 2.50
C ASN A 146 -14.54 -12.27 1.21
N LEU A 147 -14.48 -11.59 0.07
CA LEU A 147 -14.30 -12.23 -1.23
C LEU A 147 -12.84 -12.38 -1.62
N LEU A 148 -12.00 -11.43 -1.23
CA LEU A 148 -10.66 -11.28 -1.74
C LEU A 148 -9.58 -11.45 -0.66
N GLY A 149 -9.98 -11.56 0.59
CA GLY A 149 -9.04 -11.67 1.70
C GLY A 149 -8.15 -10.44 1.88
N VAL A 150 -8.61 -9.28 1.44
CA VAL A 150 -7.90 -8.01 1.56
C VAL A 150 -8.69 -7.05 2.43
N ARG A 151 -8.14 -6.68 3.57
CA ARG A 151 -8.72 -5.67 4.46
C ARG A 151 -8.16 -4.31 4.11
N ILE A 152 -9.05 -3.36 3.85
CA ILE A 152 -8.70 -1.96 3.60
C ILE A 152 -9.33 -1.10 4.67
N GLU A 153 -8.52 -0.30 5.35
CA GLU A 153 -8.96 0.64 6.37
C GLU A 153 -8.70 2.07 5.91
N HIS A 154 -9.70 2.93 6.04
CA HIS A 154 -9.59 4.36 5.82
C HIS A 154 -9.15 4.99 7.14
N LEU A 155 -7.89 5.44 7.24
CA LEU A 155 -7.32 5.97 8.47
C LEU A 155 -7.55 7.47 8.64
N ARG A 156 -7.57 8.22 7.52
CA ARG A 156 -7.70 9.67 7.57
C ARG A 156 -8.24 10.22 6.25
#